data_445cc0099af50cad417db4743b2657a1
#
_entry.id   445cc0099af50cad417db4743b2657a1
#
_cell.length_a   1.000
_cell.length_b   1.000
_cell.length_c   1.000
_cell.angle_alpha   90.00
_cell.angle_beta   90.00
_cell.angle_gamma   90.00
#
_symmetry.space_group_name_H-M   'P 1'
#
loop_
_entity.id
_entity.type
_entity.pdbx_description
1 polymer ?
#
loop_
_entity_poly.entity_id
_entity_poly.type
_entity_poly.pdbx_seq_one_letter_code
_entity_poly.pdbx_strand_id
1 'polypeptide(L)'
;MELWLYQRSGLSGKVPVSGVRWQTRIGGAGILEFSAPWVGILAAEGDRVRLLREGQAVFDGFVFQTERDGRGQRVLCYDRVKYLLYKDTKVFRNRTAGEIAGEILKERQLKTGGLAETGYVLPLLAMEGQTLLQMIRKALEETRAATGKEFVLYDNAGEMVLREAAENPAGVLLCGENQILSYQEKSDIDGGTFNRFKIWQEDGRSGFRRVTVENDGDSQEKWGVLQYFERVDSRLNAAQVKERIAALRKSAGQARRTLEVQGLADWVCRAGTTALVRLGTEAAEVCLIEEAEQRFSGGQERMSLRLRRL
;
A
#
# COMPACT_ATOMS: atom_id res chain seq x y z
N MET A 1 -14.70 14.27 -15.33
CA MET A 1 -13.31 14.32 -14.84
C MET A 1 -12.74 15.71 -15.11
N GLU A 2 -12.05 16.30 -14.12
CA GLU A 2 -11.44 17.62 -14.23
C GLU A 2 -10.04 17.59 -13.65
N LEU A 3 -9.07 18.14 -14.38
CA LEU A 3 -7.70 18.31 -13.91
C LEU A 3 -7.41 19.80 -13.70
N TRP A 4 -6.98 20.15 -12.51
CA TRP A 4 -6.63 21.50 -12.09
C TRP A 4 -5.15 21.60 -11.81
N LEU A 5 -4.53 22.66 -12.33
CA LEU A 5 -3.14 23.02 -12.10
C LEU A 5 -3.06 24.30 -11.28
N TYR A 6 -2.19 24.32 -10.27
CA TYR A 6 -1.91 25.45 -9.41
C TYR A 6 -0.41 25.73 -9.47
N GLN A 7 -0.05 26.80 -10.17
CA GLN A 7 1.36 27.21 -10.32
C GLN A 7 1.85 27.97 -9.08
N ARG A 8 3.14 27.89 -8.83
CA ARG A 8 3.77 28.67 -7.76
C ARG A 8 3.65 30.19 -7.95
N SER A 9 3.48 30.65 -9.17
CA SER A 9 3.20 32.05 -9.52
C SER A 9 1.84 32.56 -9.04
N GLY A 10 0.98 31.69 -8.52
CA GLY A 10 -0.39 31.99 -8.13
C GLY A 10 -1.41 31.78 -9.27
N LEU A 11 -0.97 31.53 -10.50
CA LEU A 11 -1.88 31.21 -11.59
C LEU A 11 -2.47 29.80 -11.36
N SER A 12 -3.77 29.67 -11.53
CA SER A 12 -4.46 28.38 -11.44
C SER A 12 -5.53 28.25 -12.52
N GLY A 13 -5.79 27.04 -12.95
CA GLY A 13 -6.85 26.78 -13.94
C GLY A 13 -7.01 25.32 -14.27
N LYS A 14 -8.10 25.04 -14.96
CA LYS A 14 -8.41 23.73 -15.51
C LYS A 14 -7.54 23.46 -16.75
N VAL A 15 -6.93 22.29 -16.79
CA VAL A 15 -6.09 21.86 -17.90
C VAL A 15 -6.87 20.86 -18.76
N PRO A 16 -7.01 21.09 -20.09
CA PRO A 16 -7.54 20.09 -20.98
C PRO A 16 -6.58 18.91 -21.07
N VAL A 17 -7.09 17.69 -20.99
CA VAL A 17 -6.29 16.47 -21.05
C VAL A 17 -6.79 15.52 -22.12
N SER A 18 -5.88 14.91 -22.88
CA SER A 18 -6.19 13.91 -23.90
C SER A 18 -6.05 12.47 -23.39
N GLY A 19 -5.37 12.29 -22.27
CA GLY A 19 -5.20 11.01 -21.59
C GLY A 19 -4.79 11.22 -20.15
N VAL A 20 -5.30 10.36 -19.26
CA VAL A 20 -4.97 10.35 -17.83
C VAL A 20 -4.76 8.91 -17.40
N ARG A 21 -3.70 8.68 -16.62
CA ARG A 21 -3.40 7.45 -15.93
C ARG A 21 -3.14 7.76 -14.47
N TRP A 22 -3.96 7.21 -13.59
CA TRP A 22 -3.77 7.30 -12.15
C TRP A 22 -3.50 5.92 -11.59
N GLN A 23 -2.38 5.75 -10.91
CA GLN A 23 -1.94 4.50 -10.33
C GLN A 23 -1.68 4.67 -8.84
N THR A 24 -2.20 3.75 -8.04
CA THR A 24 -1.93 3.64 -6.60
C THR A 24 -1.47 2.24 -6.26
N ARG A 25 -0.59 2.11 -5.24
CA ARG A 25 -0.14 0.83 -4.72
C ARG A 25 0.16 0.91 -3.23
N ILE A 26 -0.09 -0.16 -2.51
CA ILE A 26 0.31 -0.27 -1.10
C ILE A 26 1.84 -0.22 -1.02
N GLY A 27 2.36 0.65 -0.16
CA GLY A 27 3.81 0.79 0.05
C GLY A 27 4.55 1.53 -1.07
N GLY A 28 3.84 2.33 -1.86
CA GLY A 28 4.43 3.20 -2.87
C GLY A 28 3.67 4.51 -3.03
N ALA A 29 4.29 5.47 -3.69
CA ALA A 29 3.63 6.73 -4.04
C ALA A 29 2.55 6.50 -5.11
N GLY A 30 1.44 7.24 -4.99
CA GLY A 30 0.47 7.37 -6.06
C GLY A 30 1.06 8.17 -7.21
N ILE A 31 0.78 7.74 -8.43
CA ILE A 31 1.30 8.32 -9.67
C ILE A 31 0.13 8.82 -10.50
N LEU A 32 0.21 10.06 -10.95
CA LEU A 32 -0.69 10.61 -11.95
C LEU A 32 0.12 11.02 -13.17
N GLU A 33 -0.18 10.43 -14.31
CA GLU A 33 0.35 10.82 -15.62
C GLU A 33 -0.78 11.39 -16.46
N PHE A 34 -0.51 12.49 -17.16
CA PHE A 34 -1.46 13.03 -18.12
C PHE A 34 -0.77 13.69 -19.31
N SER A 35 -1.51 13.76 -20.41
CA SER A 35 -1.12 14.51 -21.61
C SER A 35 -2.02 15.72 -21.80
N ALA A 36 -1.43 16.89 -22.00
CA ALA A 36 -2.10 18.15 -22.22
C ALA A 36 -1.63 18.78 -23.54
N PRO A 37 -2.54 19.29 -24.41
CA PRO A 37 -2.18 20.02 -25.62
C PRO A 37 -1.53 21.37 -25.27
N TRP A 38 -0.94 22.03 -26.26
CA TRP A 38 -0.34 23.39 -26.14
C TRP A 38 -1.39 24.50 -25.94
N VAL A 39 -2.40 24.26 -25.12
CA VAL A 39 -3.47 25.22 -24.86
C VAL A 39 -3.66 25.42 -23.36
N GLY A 40 -3.75 26.66 -22.95
CA GLY A 40 -3.99 27.03 -21.55
C GLY A 40 -2.71 27.04 -20.70
N ILE A 41 -2.82 26.64 -19.45
CA ILE A 41 -1.74 26.68 -18.47
C ILE A 41 -0.85 25.45 -18.64
N LEU A 42 0.44 25.69 -18.85
CA LEU A 42 1.44 24.62 -18.96
C LEU A 42 2.00 24.28 -17.57
N ALA A 43 2.16 23.00 -17.29
CA ALA A 43 2.73 22.51 -16.05
C ALA A 43 4.26 22.70 -16.02
N ALA A 44 4.77 22.98 -14.81
CA ALA A 44 6.19 22.99 -14.49
C ALA A 44 6.44 22.17 -13.22
N GLU A 45 7.70 21.76 -13.02
CA GLU A 45 8.11 20.99 -11.85
C GLU A 45 7.80 21.76 -10.55
N GLY A 46 7.17 21.07 -9.60
CA GLY A 46 6.75 21.63 -8.33
C GLY A 46 5.38 22.31 -8.33
N ASP A 47 4.71 22.41 -9.47
CA ASP A 47 3.30 22.83 -9.51
C ASP A 47 2.42 21.78 -8.85
N ARG A 48 1.33 22.23 -8.19
CA ARG A 48 0.35 21.35 -7.58
C ARG A 48 -0.71 20.96 -8.61
N VAL A 49 -1.08 19.69 -8.61
CA VAL A 49 -2.11 19.13 -9.49
C VAL A 49 -3.19 18.48 -8.65
N ARG A 50 -4.46 18.74 -9.02
CA ARG A 50 -5.62 18.03 -8.48
C ARG A 50 -6.43 17.40 -9.61
N LEU A 51 -6.74 16.13 -9.45
CA LEU A 51 -7.69 15.43 -10.30
C LEU A 51 -9.01 15.29 -9.55
N LEU A 52 -10.09 15.78 -10.15
CA LEU A 52 -11.44 15.68 -9.62
C LEU A 52 -12.30 14.77 -10.48
N ARG A 53 -13.09 13.95 -9.82
CA ARG A 53 -14.15 13.15 -10.41
C ARG A 53 -15.47 13.50 -9.72
N GLU A 54 -16.47 13.95 -10.49
CA GLU A 54 -17.79 14.33 -9.95
C GLU A 54 -17.70 15.34 -8.78
N GLY A 55 -16.76 16.29 -8.91
CA GLY A 55 -16.53 17.31 -7.88
C GLY A 55 -15.65 16.86 -6.70
N GLN A 56 -15.37 15.57 -6.56
CA GLN A 56 -14.51 15.04 -5.49
C GLN A 56 -13.07 14.89 -5.97
N ALA A 57 -12.11 15.27 -5.12
CA ALA A 57 -10.70 15.07 -5.43
C ALA A 57 -10.31 13.60 -5.23
N VAL A 58 -9.81 12.97 -6.28
CA VAL A 58 -9.28 11.59 -6.25
C VAL A 58 -7.75 11.57 -6.15
N PHE A 59 -7.10 12.64 -6.63
CA PHE A 59 -5.65 12.83 -6.52
C PHE A 59 -5.34 14.29 -6.21
N ASP A 60 -4.35 14.51 -5.38
CA ASP A 60 -3.75 15.81 -5.08
C ASP A 60 -2.24 15.61 -4.86
N GLY A 61 -1.43 16.16 -5.73
CA GLY A 61 0.02 15.92 -5.71
C GLY A 61 0.79 17.02 -6.42
N PHE A 62 2.01 16.71 -6.79
CA PHE A 62 2.93 17.68 -7.39
C PHE A 62 3.54 17.15 -8.67
N VAL A 63 3.83 18.05 -9.61
CA VAL A 63 4.55 17.76 -10.84
C VAL A 63 6.02 17.48 -10.49
N PHE A 64 6.54 16.36 -10.97
CA PHE A 64 7.95 15.98 -10.82
C PHE A 64 8.70 15.93 -12.14
N GLN A 65 7.99 15.70 -13.23
CA GLN A 65 8.61 15.64 -14.55
C GLN A 65 7.66 16.17 -15.61
N THR A 66 8.22 16.91 -16.56
CA THR A 66 7.51 17.37 -17.75
C THR A 66 8.31 16.99 -19.00
N GLU A 67 7.62 16.43 -19.99
CA GLU A 67 8.17 16.20 -21.32
C GLU A 67 7.36 16.99 -22.34
N ARG A 68 8.01 17.56 -23.33
CA ARG A 68 7.38 18.41 -24.35
C ARG A 68 7.72 17.91 -25.74
N ASP A 69 6.69 17.82 -26.59
CA ASP A 69 6.85 17.47 -28.00
C ASP A 69 5.96 18.39 -28.86
N GLY A 70 5.92 18.18 -30.18
CA GLY A 70 5.13 19.00 -31.11
C GLY A 70 3.61 18.91 -30.89
N ARG A 71 3.11 17.99 -30.07
CA ARG A 71 1.67 17.77 -29.81
C ARG A 71 1.22 18.37 -28.48
N GLY A 72 2.13 18.56 -27.53
CA GLY A 72 1.78 19.06 -26.21
C GLY A 72 2.81 18.70 -25.16
N GLN A 73 2.31 18.49 -23.94
CA GLN A 73 3.10 18.21 -22.76
C GLN A 73 2.63 16.91 -22.11
N ARG A 74 3.57 16.03 -21.76
CA ARG A 74 3.34 14.90 -20.86
C ARG A 74 3.83 15.28 -19.48
N VAL A 75 3.05 14.97 -18.48
CA VAL A 75 3.30 15.38 -17.10
C VAL A 75 3.23 14.17 -16.19
N LEU A 76 4.25 14.02 -15.35
CA LEU A 76 4.32 13.00 -14.30
C LEU A 76 4.21 13.67 -12.93
N CYS A 77 3.24 13.25 -12.14
CA CYS A 77 2.98 13.75 -10.80
C CYS A 77 3.03 12.61 -9.79
N TYR A 78 3.45 12.95 -8.57
CA TYR A 78 3.36 12.05 -7.42
C TYR A 78 2.53 12.68 -6.31
N ASP A 79 1.87 11.82 -5.52
CA ASP A 79 1.26 12.19 -4.27
C ASP A 79 2.32 12.41 -3.15
N ARG A 80 1.87 12.69 -1.94
CA ARG A 80 2.76 13.02 -0.82
C ARG A 80 3.53 11.83 -0.26
N VAL A 81 3.12 10.58 -0.56
CA VAL A 81 3.90 9.38 -0.20
C VAL A 81 5.29 9.42 -0.83
N LYS A 82 5.46 10.13 -1.95
CA LYS A 82 6.77 10.33 -2.60
C LYS A 82 7.82 10.89 -1.63
N TYR A 83 7.43 11.78 -0.74
CA TYR A 83 8.32 12.40 0.24
C TYR A 83 8.75 11.46 1.38
N LEU A 84 8.11 10.30 1.50
CA LEU A 84 8.50 9.23 2.43
C LEU A 84 9.48 8.22 1.82
N LEU A 85 9.81 8.33 0.53
CA LEU A 85 10.72 7.43 -0.16
C LEU A 85 12.21 7.82 -0.02
N TYR A 86 12.51 8.86 0.74
CA TYR A 86 13.88 9.24 1.05
C TYR A 86 14.40 8.51 2.27
N LYS A 87 15.69 8.16 2.24
CA LYS A 87 16.36 7.40 3.29
C LYS A 87 16.69 8.26 4.51
N ASP A 88 16.64 7.61 5.67
CA ASP A 88 17.03 8.21 6.95
C ASP A 88 17.51 7.10 7.91
N THR A 89 17.97 7.49 9.11
CA THR A 89 18.31 6.60 10.22
C THR A 89 17.53 7.04 11.44
N LYS A 90 16.67 6.15 11.98
CA LYS A 90 15.82 6.46 13.13
C LYS A 90 15.76 5.30 14.13
N VAL A 91 15.57 5.66 15.38
CA VAL A 91 15.36 4.72 16.48
C VAL A 91 14.12 5.14 17.25
N PHE A 92 13.12 4.27 17.24
CA PHE A 92 11.88 4.45 18.00
C PHE A 92 11.87 3.50 19.20
N ARG A 93 11.49 4.00 20.36
CA ARG A 93 11.42 3.21 21.61
C ARG A 93 10.04 3.36 22.22
N ASN A 94 9.41 2.23 22.57
CA ASN A 94 8.10 2.19 23.21
C ASN A 94 7.07 3.05 22.44
N ARG A 95 6.94 2.80 21.13
CA ARG A 95 6.01 3.48 20.24
C ARG A 95 5.10 2.50 19.52
N THR A 96 3.87 2.90 19.30
CA THR A 96 2.96 2.21 18.36
C THR A 96 3.31 2.56 16.91
N ALA A 97 2.89 1.75 15.96
CA ALA A 97 3.09 2.04 14.53
C ALA A 97 2.37 3.33 14.10
N GLY A 98 1.20 3.62 14.69
CA GLY A 98 0.48 4.89 14.48
C GLY A 98 1.25 6.11 14.96
N GLU A 99 1.88 6.03 16.16
CA GLU A 99 2.74 7.09 16.68
C GLU A 99 3.99 7.29 15.81
N ILE A 100 4.64 6.20 15.37
CA ILE A 100 5.80 6.25 14.46
C ILE A 100 5.43 6.94 13.14
N ALA A 101 4.29 6.57 12.56
CA ALA A 101 3.79 7.22 11.35
C ALA A 101 3.53 8.70 11.59
N GLY A 102 2.84 9.06 12.69
CA GLY A 102 2.54 10.44 13.05
C GLY A 102 3.80 11.31 13.25
N GLU A 103 4.83 10.79 13.92
CA GLU A 103 6.10 11.46 14.13
C GLU A 103 6.81 11.75 12.79
N ILE A 104 6.90 10.75 11.92
CA ILE A 104 7.53 10.88 10.59
C ILE A 104 6.76 11.87 9.72
N LEU A 105 5.42 11.79 9.68
CA LEU A 105 4.58 12.67 8.88
C LEU A 105 4.67 14.13 9.35
N LYS A 106 4.69 14.34 10.66
CA LYS A 106 4.86 15.67 11.26
C LYS A 106 6.22 16.28 10.93
N GLU A 107 7.30 15.50 11.04
CA GLU A 107 8.65 15.96 10.69
C GLU A 107 8.75 16.37 9.21
N ARG A 108 8.05 15.67 8.33
CA ARG A 108 7.98 15.99 6.89
C ARG A 108 6.91 17.03 6.55
N GLN A 109 6.25 17.61 7.55
CA GLN A 109 5.19 18.62 7.39
C GLN A 109 4.05 18.15 6.47
N LEU A 110 3.76 16.85 6.48
CA LEU A 110 2.70 16.25 5.69
C LEU A 110 1.38 16.32 6.46
N LYS A 111 0.34 16.81 5.79
CA LYS A 111 -1.01 16.87 6.35
C LYS A 111 -1.55 15.48 6.64
N THR A 112 -2.20 15.31 7.78
CA THR A 112 -2.84 14.04 8.16
C THR A 112 -4.36 14.19 8.17
N GLY A 113 -5.05 13.22 7.55
CA GLY A 113 -6.51 13.08 7.52
C GLY A 113 -7.05 12.05 8.52
N GLY A 114 -6.27 11.72 9.53
CA GLY A 114 -6.56 10.76 10.59
C GLY A 114 -5.64 9.53 10.53
N LEU A 115 -5.05 9.24 11.69
CA LEU A 115 -4.16 8.09 11.87
C LEU A 115 -4.82 7.14 12.87
N ALA A 116 -5.08 5.92 12.45
CA ALA A 116 -5.65 4.88 13.30
C ALA A 116 -4.68 4.54 14.46
N GLU A 117 -5.24 4.32 15.63
CA GLU A 117 -4.51 3.73 16.75
C GLU A 117 -4.24 2.25 16.47
N THR A 118 -2.98 1.86 16.47
CA THR A 118 -2.58 0.50 16.11
C THR A 118 -2.45 -0.46 17.28
N GLY A 119 -2.53 0.06 18.51
CA GLY A 119 -2.66 -0.69 19.77
C GLY A 119 -1.40 -1.41 20.24
N TYR A 120 -0.58 -1.94 19.37
CA TYR A 120 0.64 -2.66 19.72
C TYR A 120 1.83 -1.72 19.92
N VAL A 121 2.47 -1.78 21.07
CA VAL A 121 3.65 -0.98 21.40
C VAL A 121 4.91 -1.76 21.04
N LEU A 122 5.68 -1.24 20.08
CA LEU A 122 6.99 -1.78 19.72
C LEU A 122 8.03 -1.34 20.77
N PRO A 123 8.71 -2.27 21.46
CA PRO A 123 9.72 -1.90 22.45
C PRO A 123 10.90 -1.14 21.84
N LEU A 124 11.33 -1.56 20.67
CA LEU A 124 12.43 -0.95 19.92
C LEU A 124 12.27 -1.22 18.42
N LEU A 125 12.34 -0.17 17.63
CA LEU A 125 12.51 -0.24 16.18
C LEU A 125 13.71 0.65 15.80
N ALA A 126 14.83 0.04 15.44
CA ALA A 126 16.03 0.73 14.95
C ALA A 126 16.18 0.43 13.45
N MET A 127 16.19 1.47 12.65
CA MET A 127 16.26 1.37 11.17
C MET A 127 17.35 2.31 10.66
N GLU A 128 18.31 1.77 9.96
CA GLU A 128 19.46 2.50 9.41
C GLU A 128 19.43 2.47 7.90
N GLY A 129 19.57 3.66 7.28
CA GLY A 129 19.66 3.79 5.82
C GLY A 129 18.41 3.34 5.06
N GLN A 130 17.26 3.24 5.74
CA GLN A 130 15.98 2.83 5.14
C GLN A 130 15.13 4.04 4.76
N THR A 131 14.20 3.87 3.83
CA THR A 131 13.25 4.94 3.55
C THR A 131 12.26 5.10 4.71
N LEU A 132 11.77 6.32 4.91
CA LEU A 132 10.77 6.61 5.94
C LEU A 132 9.52 5.73 5.78
N LEU A 133 9.11 5.47 4.53
CA LEU A 133 7.99 4.57 4.25
C LEU A 133 8.30 3.13 4.67
N GLN A 134 9.54 2.64 4.46
CA GLN A 134 9.96 1.32 4.92
C GLN A 134 9.95 1.21 6.45
N MET A 135 10.32 2.28 7.16
CA MET A 135 10.26 2.32 8.63
C MET A 135 8.81 2.18 9.13
N ILE A 136 7.88 2.94 8.54
CA ILE A 136 6.45 2.84 8.88
C ILE A 136 5.92 1.45 8.54
N ARG A 137 6.22 0.93 7.36
CA ARG A 137 5.79 -0.41 6.94
C ARG A 137 6.31 -1.49 7.88
N LYS A 138 7.57 -1.42 8.30
CA LYS A 138 8.14 -2.37 9.26
C LYS A 138 7.40 -2.33 10.60
N ALA A 139 7.06 -1.15 11.11
CA ALA A 139 6.26 -1.00 12.31
C ALA A 139 4.85 -1.61 12.16
N LEU A 140 4.21 -1.42 10.99
CA LEU A 140 2.90 -2.00 10.69
C LEU A 140 2.97 -3.53 10.52
N GLU A 141 4.04 -4.07 9.93
CA GLU A 141 4.28 -5.52 9.82
C GLU A 141 4.45 -6.17 11.20
N GLU A 142 5.21 -5.54 12.10
CA GLU A 142 5.34 -6.01 13.49
C GLU A 142 4.00 -5.96 14.24
N THR A 143 3.22 -4.89 14.04
CA THR A 143 1.88 -4.76 14.60
C THR A 143 0.96 -5.86 14.09
N ARG A 144 0.98 -6.13 12.78
CA ARG A 144 0.19 -7.22 12.17
C ARG A 144 0.61 -8.58 12.75
N ALA A 145 1.90 -8.83 12.89
CA ALA A 145 2.41 -10.07 13.47
C ALA A 145 1.97 -10.26 14.94
N ALA A 146 1.80 -9.18 15.70
CA ALA A 146 1.40 -9.23 17.10
C ALA A 146 -0.13 -9.27 17.30
N THR A 147 -0.89 -8.58 16.45
CA THR A 147 -2.33 -8.36 16.66
C THR A 147 -3.23 -9.08 15.64
N GLY A 148 -2.67 -9.51 14.51
CA GLY A 148 -3.41 -10.01 13.35
C GLY A 148 -4.09 -8.90 12.53
N LYS A 149 -4.06 -7.64 12.96
CA LYS A 149 -4.68 -6.51 12.28
C LYS A 149 -3.74 -5.91 11.25
N GLU A 150 -4.25 -5.68 10.06
CA GLU A 150 -3.49 -5.08 8.96
C GLU A 150 -3.87 -3.60 8.79
N PHE A 151 -2.88 -2.72 8.75
CA PHE A 151 -3.07 -1.29 8.57
C PHE A 151 -2.37 -0.82 7.30
N VAL A 152 -2.97 0.16 6.63
CA VAL A 152 -2.46 0.73 5.38
C VAL A 152 -2.32 2.24 5.50
N LEU A 153 -1.12 2.75 5.15
CA LEU A 153 -0.85 4.18 5.01
C LEU A 153 -0.93 4.57 3.53
N TYR A 154 -1.68 5.62 3.23
CA TYR A 154 -1.81 6.18 1.88
C TYR A 154 -2.13 7.68 1.90
N ASP A 155 -1.97 8.36 0.76
CA ASP A 155 -2.40 9.75 0.58
C ASP A 155 -3.86 9.78 0.09
N ASN A 156 -4.77 10.36 0.85
CA ASN A 156 -6.16 10.56 0.47
C ASN A 156 -6.37 11.98 -0.07
N ALA A 157 -6.07 12.16 -1.35
CA ALA A 157 -6.21 13.44 -2.06
C ALA A 157 -5.58 14.63 -1.31
N GLY A 158 -4.38 14.41 -0.77
CA GLY A 158 -3.57 15.45 -0.13
C GLY A 158 -3.46 15.35 1.38
N GLU A 159 -4.07 14.38 1.99
CA GLU A 159 -3.95 14.11 3.42
C GLU A 159 -3.51 12.66 3.65
N MET A 160 -2.44 12.50 4.42
CA MET A 160 -1.95 11.17 4.79
C MET A 160 -2.90 10.52 5.78
N VAL A 161 -3.37 9.33 5.48
CA VAL A 161 -4.27 8.57 6.35
C VAL A 161 -3.71 7.19 6.65
N LEU A 162 -3.91 6.74 7.89
CA LEU A 162 -3.63 5.38 8.33
C LEU A 162 -4.97 4.74 8.73
N ARG A 163 -5.31 3.60 8.12
CA ARG A 163 -6.57 2.88 8.38
C ARG A 163 -6.30 1.40 8.57
N GLU A 164 -7.13 0.74 9.38
CA GLU A 164 -7.22 -0.72 9.38
C GLU A 164 -7.84 -1.17 8.05
N ALA A 165 -7.19 -2.10 7.35
CA ALA A 165 -7.58 -2.48 5.99
C ALA A 165 -9.02 -3.03 5.94
N ALA A 166 -9.41 -3.86 6.91
CA ALA A 166 -10.74 -4.46 6.98
C ALA A 166 -11.86 -3.43 7.21
N GLU A 167 -11.53 -2.28 7.81
CA GLU A 167 -12.47 -1.20 8.14
C GLU A 167 -12.41 -0.03 7.14
N ASN A 168 -11.83 -0.23 5.96
CA ASN A 168 -11.62 0.82 4.96
C ASN A 168 -12.27 0.47 3.60
N PRO A 169 -13.61 0.28 3.55
CA PRO A 169 -14.29 -0.10 2.31
C PRO A 169 -14.32 1.03 1.28
N ALA A 170 -14.09 0.69 0.02
CA ALA A 170 -14.30 1.60 -1.12
C ALA A 170 -15.80 1.83 -1.39
N GLY A 171 -16.69 1.01 -0.80
CA GLY A 171 -18.13 1.11 -1.03
C GLY A 171 -18.58 0.55 -2.38
N VAL A 172 -17.80 -0.35 -2.99
CA VAL A 172 -18.05 -0.89 -4.33
C VAL A 172 -18.21 -2.42 -4.29
N LEU A 173 -19.15 -2.92 -5.12
CA LEU A 173 -19.28 -4.34 -5.47
C LEU A 173 -18.81 -4.53 -6.91
N LEU A 174 -17.70 -5.21 -7.09
CA LEU A 174 -17.16 -5.58 -8.40
C LEU A 174 -17.74 -6.93 -8.84
N CYS A 175 -18.45 -6.97 -9.95
CA CYS A 175 -18.98 -8.22 -10.51
C CYS A 175 -19.00 -8.19 -12.04
N GLY A 176 -19.06 -9.39 -12.66
CA GLY A 176 -19.05 -9.54 -14.12
C GLY A 176 -20.23 -8.90 -14.84
N GLU A 177 -21.35 -8.74 -14.15
CA GLU A 177 -22.55 -8.12 -14.73
C GLU A 177 -22.44 -6.60 -14.87
N ASN A 178 -21.60 -5.94 -14.07
CA ASN A 178 -21.52 -4.49 -13.99
C ASN A 178 -20.19 -3.90 -14.47
N GLN A 179 -19.07 -4.39 -13.92
CA GLN A 179 -17.79 -3.68 -14.04
C GLN A 179 -16.62 -4.55 -14.50
N ILE A 180 -16.62 -5.86 -14.18
CA ILE A 180 -15.52 -6.76 -14.53
C ILE A 180 -15.64 -7.19 -16.00
N LEU A 181 -14.65 -6.86 -16.81
CA LEU A 181 -14.54 -7.31 -18.20
C LEU A 181 -13.76 -8.61 -18.33
N SER A 182 -12.71 -8.75 -17.51
CA SER A 182 -11.92 -9.97 -17.41
C SER A 182 -11.27 -10.06 -16.03
N TYR A 183 -10.94 -11.27 -15.61
CA TYR A 183 -10.17 -11.50 -14.40
C TYR A 183 -9.22 -12.66 -14.59
N GLN A 184 -8.16 -12.68 -13.78
CA GLN A 184 -7.21 -13.78 -13.66
C GLN A 184 -6.95 -14.06 -12.19
N GLU A 185 -7.17 -15.27 -11.77
CA GLU A 185 -6.81 -15.73 -10.42
C GLU A 185 -5.47 -16.46 -10.48
N LYS A 186 -4.53 -16.05 -9.63
CA LYS A 186 -3.24 -16.66 -9.45
C LYS A 186 -3.13 -17.20 -8.03
N SER A 187 -2.75 -18.47 -7.91
CA SER A 187 -2.36 -19.08 -6.63
C SER A 187 -0.90 -19.49 -6.71
N ASP A 188 -0.08 -18.99 -5.79
CA ASP A 188 1.34 -19.33 -5.75
C ASP A 188 1.86 -19.51 -4.32
N ILE A 189 2.94 -20.24 -4.19
CA ILE A 189 3.69 -20.46 -2.94
C ILE A 189 5.08 -19.82 -3.01
N ASP A 190 5.38 -19.09 -4.10
CA ASP A 190 6.65 -18.41 -4.31
C ASP A 190 6.67 -17.06 -3.58
N GLY A 191 7.75 -16.80 -2.88
CA GLY A 191 7.99 -15.46 -2.31
C GLY A 191 7.11 -15.05 -1.12
N GLY A 192 6.76 -15.96 -0.20
CA GLY A 192 6.06 -15.53 1.02
C GLY A 192 5.24 -16.59 1.74
N THR A 193 5.23 -17.82 1.23
CA THR A 193 4.60 -18.98 1.87
C THR A 193 5.66 -19.80 2.60
N PHE A 194 5.39 -20.13 3.86
CA PHE A 194 6.29 -20.90 4.69
C PHE A 194 5.56 -22.00 5.44
N ASN A 195 6.20 -23.15 5.60
CA ASN A 195 5.68 -24.31 6.34
C ASN A 195 6.67 -24.86 7.38
N ARG A 196 7.79 -24.18 7.54
CA ARG A 196 8.75 -24.40 8.61
C ARG A 196 9.16 -23.04 9.17
N PHE A 197 8.87 -22.81 10.44
CA PHE A 197 9.18 -21.54 11.12
C PHE A 197 10.33 -21.78 12.09
N LYS A 198 11.48 -21.17 11.80
CA LYS A 198 12.68 -21.26 12.63
C LYS A 198 12.98 -19.89 13.21
N ILE A 199 12.75 -19.76 14.52
CA ILE A 199 13.06 -18.55 15.27
C ILE A 199 14.24 -18.81 16.20
N TRP A 200 15.19 -17.90 16.23
CA TRP A 200 16.29 -17.98 17.14
C TRP A 200 16.49 -16.71 17.95
N GLN A 201 16.99 -16.91 19.16
CA GLN A 201 17.31 -15.88 20.15
C GLN A 201 18.75 -16.07 20.59
N GLU A 202 19.46 -14.97 20.82
CA GLU A 202 20.78 -14.97 21.38
C GLU A 202 20.74 -14.26 22.72
N ASP A 203 21.11 -14.98 23.80
CA ASP A 203 21.29 -14.37 25.10
C ASP A 203 22.63 -13.63 25.11
N GLY A 204 22.55 -12.29 25.11
CA GLY A 204 23.72 -11.43 25.06
C GLY A 204 24.66 -11.53 26.29
N ARG A 205 24.22 -12.21 27.36
CA ARG A 205 25.04 -12.41 28.57
C ARG A 205 25.79 -13.75 28.59
N SER A 206 25.14 -14.79 28.12
CA SER A 206 25.66 -16.15 28.16
C SER A 206 26.19 -16.66 26.84
N GLY A 207 25.89 -15.98 25.71
CA GLY A 207 26.18 -16.43 24.36
C GLY A 207 25.39 -17.65 23.92
N PHE A 208 24.48 -18.15 24.77
CA PHE A 208 23.61 -19.28 24.41
C PHE A 208 22.62 -18.89 23.35
N ARG A 209 22.43 -19.79 22.35
CA ARG A 209 21.45 -19.65 21.31
C ARG A 209 20.28 -20.59 21.58
N ARG A 210 19.10 -20.03 21.72
CA ARG A 210 17.84 -20.80 21.77
C ARG A 210 17.22 -20.80 20.38
N VAL A 211 16.92 -21.99 19.87
CA VAL A 211 16.27 -22.16 18.58
C VAL A 211 14.92 -22.83 18.80
N THR A 212 13.86 -22.20 18.31
CA THR A 212 12.52 -22.78 18.27
C THR A 212 12.15 -23.08 16.81
N VAL A 213 11.71 -24.30 16.54
CA VAL A 213 11.29 -24.73 15.19
C VAL A 213 9.90 -25.33 15.29
N GLU A 214 9.00 -24.84 14.46
CA GLU A 214 7.68 -25.44 14.23
C GLU A 214 7.52 -25.81 12.76
N ASN A 215 6.93 -26.97 12.51
CA ASN A 215 6.71 -27.51 11.18
C ASN A 215 5.20 -27.69 10.93
N ASP A 216 4.79 -27.53 9.70
CA ASP A 216 3.48 -27.94 9.18
C ASP A 216 3.71 -29.16 8.25
N GLY A 217 3.52 -30.36 8.79
CA GLY A 217 3.80 -31.63 8.09
C GLY A 217 3.01 -31.78 6.80
N ASP A 218 1.71 -31.51 6.85
CA ASP A 218 0.81 -31.66 5.70
C ASP A 218 1.21 -30.76 4.52
N SER A 219 1.56 -29.50 4.85
CA SER A 219 2.06 -28.55 3.84
C SER A 219 3.44 -28.94 3.32
N GLN A 220 4.30 -29.54 4.17
CA GLN A 220 5.63 -29.98 3.75
C GLN A 220 5.58 -31.18 2.82
N GLU A 221 4.67 -32.12 3.04
CA GLU A 221 4.43 -33.23 2.11
C GLU A 221 3.99 -32.74 0.73
N LYS A 222 3.18 -31.69 0.70
CA LYS A 222 2.61 -31.13 -0.55
C LYS A 222 3.59 -30.25 -1.32
N TRP A 223 4.39 -29.42 -0.62
CA TRP A 223 5.18 -28.34 -1.24
C TRP A 223 6.68 -28.44 -0.99
N GLY A 224 7.14 -29.45 -0.26
CA GLY A 224 8.51 -29.48 0.25
C GLY A 224 8.69 -28.50 1.43
N VAL A 225 9.94 -28.32 1.87
CA VAL A 225 10.26 -27.47 3.02
C VAL A 225 10.47 -26.03 2.60
N LEU A 226 9.54 -25.16 2.94
CA LEU A 226 9.60 -23.70 2.77
C LEU A 226 9.87 -23.06 4.13
N GLN A 227 11.13 -22.66 4.39
CA GLN A 227 11.55 -22.20 5.71
C GLN A 227 11.51 -20.69 5.86
N TYR A 228 10.79 -20.23 6.89
CA TYR A 228 10.94 -18.90 7.47
C TYR A 228 12.04 -18.90 8.52
N PHE A 229 12.89 -17.86 8.51
CA PHE A 229 13.94 -17.69 9.49
C PHE A 229 13.94 -16.28 10.05
N GLU A 230 13.92 -16.15 11.38
CA GLU A 230 13.94 -14.87 12.04
C GLU A 230 14.78 -14.91 13.32
N ARG A 231 15.52 -13.81 13.57
CA ARG A 231 16.11 -13.51 14.86
C ARG A 231 15.18 -12.60 15.65
N VAL A 232 14.84 -12.99 16.87
CA VAL A 232 14.01 -12.17 17.77
C VAL A 232 14.78 -11.79 19.02
N ASP A 233 14.26 -10.79 19.74
CA ASP A 233 14.85 -10.28 20.97
C ASP A 233 14.93 -11.40 22.04
N SER A 234 16.06 -11.49 22.73
CA SER A 234 16.31 -12.47 23.81
C SER A 234 15.34 -12.32 24.99
N ARG A 235 14.72 -11.16 25.15
CA ARG A 235 13.75 -10.89 26.21
C ARG A 235 12.39 -11.55 26.00
N LEU A 236 12.08 -12.00 24.78
CA LEU A 236 10.83 -12.73 24.54
C LEU A 236 10.86 -14.08 25.26
N ASN A 237 9.81 -14.37 26.01
CA ASN A 237 9.65 -15.67 26.65
C ASN A 237 9.14 -16.73 25.63
N ALA A 238 9.15 -18.00 26.06
CA ALA A 238 8.77 -19.11 25.17
C ALA A 238 7.30 -19.01 24.68
N ALA A 239 6.38 -18.46 25.47
CA ALA A 239 4.99 -18.27 25.09
C ALA A 239 4.88 -17.19 23.98
N GLN A 240 5.55 -16.07 24.15
CA GLN A 240 5.58 -15.00 23.14
C GLN A 240 6.20 -15.45 21.81
N VAL A 241 7.25 -16.29 21.86
CA VAL A 241 7.83 -16.90 20.64
C VAL A 241 6.83 -17.82 19.95
N LYS A 242 6.09 -18.63 20.70
CA LYS A 242 5.04 -19.49 20.14
C LYS A 242 3.89 -18.68 19.54
N GLU A 243 3.41 -17.63 20.21
CA GLU A 243 2.40 -16.72 19.67
C GLU A 243 2.86 -16.08 18.37
N ARG A 244 4.12 -15.64 18.29
CA ARG A 244 4.71 -15.09 17.07
C ARG A 244 4.72 -16.12 15.94
N ILE A 245 5.10 -17.37 16.20
CA ILE A 245 5.07 -18.45 15.21
C ILE A 245 3.62 -18.71 14.76
N ALA A 246 2.66 -18.75 15.67
CA ALA A 246 1.25 -18.94 15.34
C ALA A 246 0.71 -17.81 14.44
N ALA A 247 1.06 -16.56 14.74
CA ALA A 247 0.71 -15.41 13.89
C ALA A 247 1.36 -15.48 12.51
N LEU A 248 2.65 -15.83 12.43
CA LEU A 248 3.37 -16.04 11.17
C LEU A 248 2.75 -17.18 10.36
N ARG A 249 2.41 -18.31 10.99
CA ARG A 249 1.73 -19.44 10.34
C ARG A 249 0.38 -19.04 9.76
N LYS A 250 -0.40 -18.24 10.50
CA LYS A 250 -1.70 -17.73 10.02
C LYS A 250 -1.53 -16.80 8.79
N SER A 251 -0.51 -15.96 8.78
CA SER A 251 -0.32 -14.94 7.74
C SER A 251 0.46 -15.43 6.53
N ALA A 252 1.34 -16.44 6.69
CA ALA A 252 2.27 -16.90 5.67
C ALA A 252 2.30 -18.43 5.49
N GLY A 253 1.42 -19.18 6.18
CA GLY A 253 1.34 -20.65 6.08
C GLY A 253 0.48 -21.17 4.92
N GLN A 254 -0.10 -20.29 4.12
CA GLN A 254 -1.00 -20.68 3.02
C GLN A 254 -0.50 -20.14 1.68
N ALA A 255 -0.89 -20.81 0.59
CA ALA A 255 -0.65 -20.30 -0.75
C ALA A 255 -1.28 -18.89 -0.90
N ARG A 256 -0.50 -17.97 -1.45
CA ARG A 256 -0.97 -16.62 -1.74
C ARG A 256 -1.91 -16.64 -2.93
N ARG A 257 -3.12 -16.11 -2.74
CA ARG A 257 -4.09 -15.96 -3.82
C ARG A 257 -4.19 -14.50 -4.21
N THR A 258 -3.89 -14.20 -5.45
CA THR A 258 -3.98 -12.86 -6.03
C THR A 258 -5.02 -12.90 -7.15
N LEU A 259 -5.90 -11.92 -7.16
CA LEU A 259 -6.91 -11.73 -8.19
C LEU A 259 -6.57 -10.45 -8.97
N GLU A 260 -6.33 -10.57 -10.25
CA GLU A 260 -6.19 -9.44 -11.16
C GLU A 260 -7.51 -9.23 -11.90
N VAL A 261 -8.05 -8.03 -11.84
CA VAL A 261 -9.33 -7.65 -12.45
C VAL A 261 -9.10 -6.52 -13.43
N GLN A 262 -9.65 -6.65 -14.63
CA GLN A 262 -9.75 -5.55 -15.59
C GLN A 262 -11.22 -5.22 -15.78
N GLY A 263 -11.55 -3.93 -15.82
CA GLY A 263 -12.94 -3.51 -15.88
C GLY A 263 -13.16 -2.07 -16.32
N LEU A 264 -14.40 -1.64 -16.22
CA LEU A 264 -14.79 -0.24 -16.37
C LEU A 264 -14.27 0.53 -15.17
N ALA A 265 -13.73 1.73 -15.39
CA ALA A 265 -13.12 2.51 -14.33
C ALA A 265 -14.12 2.89 -13.24
N ASP A 266 -13.70 2.67 -12.01
CA ASP A 266 -14.35 3.20 -10.83
C ASP A 266 -13.29 3.91 -9.98
N TRP A 267 -13.33 5.24 -10.00
CA TRP A 267 -12.27 6.08 -9.41
C TRP A 267 -12.23 6.08 -7.88
N VAL A 268 -13.19 5.42 -7.22
CA VAL A 268 -13.14 5.17 -5.77
C VAL A 268 -12.23 3.96 -5.45
N CYS A 269 -12.01 3.06 -6.45
CA CYS A 269 -11.10 1.94 -6.30
C CYS A 269 -9.65 2.42 -6.29
N ARG A 270 -9.03 2.37 -5.14
CA ARG A 270 -7.63 2.74 -4.92
C ARG A 270 -6.92 1.74 -4.01
N ALA A 271 -5.62 1.65 -4.09
CA ALA A 271 -4.85 0.80 -3.20
C ALA A 271 -5.04 1.23 -1.73
N GLY A 272 -5.16 0.24 -0.86
CA GLY A 272 -5.38 0.42 0.57
C GLY A 272 -6.84 0.43 1.00
N THR A 273 -7.80 0.42 0.07
CA THR A 273 -9.22 0.20 0.37
C THR A 273 -9.64 -1.24 0.08
N THR A 274 -10.78 -1.66 0.61
CA THR A 274 -11.37 -2.97 0.31
C THR A 274 -12.57 -2.85 -0.61
N ALA A 275 -12.76 -3.84 -1.48
CA ALA A 275 -13.91 -3.99 -2.34
C ALA A 275 -14.57 -5.36 -2.09
N LEU A 276 -15.90 -5.42 -2.27
CA LEU A 276 -16.60 -6.68 -2.40
C LEU A 276 -16.42 -7.18 -3.85
N VAL A 277 -16.01 -8.43 -4.02
CA VAL A 277 -15.81 -9.03 -5.34
C VAL A 277 -16.65 -10.27 -5.46
N ARG A 278 -17.43 -10.38 -6.54
CA ARG A 278 -18.22 -11.56 -6.87
C ARG A 278 -17.87 -12.04 -8.28
N LEU A 279 -17.32 -13.24 -8.36
CA LEU A 279 -16.98 -13.89 -9.62
C LEU A 279 -18.04 -14.96 -9.94
N GLY A 280 -18.74 -14.79 -11.07
CA GLY A 280 -19.79 -15.71 -11.47
C GLY A 280 -20.91 -15.85 -10.42
N THR A 281 -21.23 -17.08 -10.02
CA THR A 281 -22.29 -17.43 -9.06
C THR A 281 -21.79 -17.56 -7.62
N GLU A 282 -20.52 -17.30 -7.35
CA GLU A 282 -19.92 -17.40 -6.03
C GLU A 282 -20.44 -16.30 -5.07
N ALA A 283 -20.28 -16.54 -3.77
CA ALA A 283 -20.56 -15.50 -2.77
C ALA A 283 -19.55 -14.35 -2.92
N ALA A 284 -19.99 -13.12 -2.64
CA ALA A 284 -19.10 -11.98 -2.64
C ALA A 284 -18.09 -12.06 -1.50
N GLU A 285 -16.82 -11.81 -1.81
CA GLU A 285 -15.71 -11.84 -0.86
C GLU A 285 -15.12 -10.45 -0.68
N VAL A 286 -14.63 -10.15 0.53
CA VAL A 286 -13.92 -8.91 0.83
C VAL A 286 -12.47 -9.05 0.36
N CYS A 287 -12.06 -8.19 -0.56
CA CYS A 287 -10.71 -8.15 -1.09
C CYS A 287 -10.04 -6.81 -0.82
N LEU A 288 -8.79 -6.83 -0.38
CA LEU A 288 -7.94 -5.65 -0.28
C LEU A 288 -7.38 -5.30 -1.66
N ILE A 289 -7.53 -4.06 -2.08
CA ILE A 289 -6.92 -3.55 -3.30
C ILE A 289 -5.44 -3.26 -3.01
N GLU A 290 -4.54 -4.09 -3.51
CA GLU A 290 -3.10 -3.91 -3.36
C GLU A 290 -2.53 -2.91 -4.37
N GLU A 291 -3.05 -2.95 -5.61
CA GLU A 291 -2.72 -2.00 -6.68
C GLU A 291 -3.99 -1.65 -7.45
N ALA A 292 -4.11 -0.40 -7.83
CA ALA A 292 -5.18 0.09 -8.69
C ALA A 292 -4.61 1.03 -9.74
N GLU A 293 -5.03 0.85 -10.98
CA GLU A 293 -4.75 1.74 -12.09
C GLU A 293 -6.06 2.13 -12.75
N GLN A 294 -6.28 3.44 -12.89
CA GLN A 294 -7.40 4.03 -13.62
C GLN A 294 -6.86 4.72 -14.87
N ARG A 295 -7.45 4.45 -16.03
CA ARG A 295 -7.06 5.06 -17.29
C ARG A 295 -8.25 5.73 -17.97
N PHE A 296 -8.01 6.92 -18.48
CA PHE A 296 -8.88 7.62 -19.41
C PHE A 296 -8.11 7.89 -20.70
N SER A 297 -8.62 7.44 -21.83
CA SER A 297 -8.03 7.69 -23.15
C SER A 297 -9.08 7.50 -24.23
N GLY A 298 -9.16 8.42 -25.20
CA GLY A 298 -10.07 8.31 -26.33
C GLY A 298 -11.55 8.20 -25.94
N GLY A 299 -11.97 8.82 -24.83
CA GLY A 299 -13.34 8.75 -24.32
C GLY A 299 -13.68 7.46 -23.57
N GLN A 300 -12.74 6.54 -23.44
CA GLN A 300 -12.92 5.29 -22.69
C GLN A 300 -12.25 5.37 -21.31
N GLU A 301 -12.94 4.83 -20.32
CA GLU A 301 -12.44 4.70 -18.96
C GLU A 301 -12.29 3.22 -18.62
N ARG A 302 -11.10 2.84 -18.19
CA ARG A 302 -10.74 1.46 -17.82
C ARG A 302 -10.01 1.44 -16.48
N MET A 303 -10.16 0.34 -15.75
CA MET A 303 -9.35 0.06 -14.57
C MET A 303 -8.67 -1.30 -14.64
N SER A 304 -7.55 -1.41 -13.93
CA SER A 304 -6.87 -2.66 -13.60
C SER A 304 -6.60 -2.69 -12.11
N LEU A 305 -7.03 -3.76 -11.45
CA LEU A 305 -6.89 -3.93 -10.01
C LEU A 305 -6.12 -5.21 -9.71
N ARG A 306 -5.20 -5.13 -8.75
CA ARG A 306 -4.64 -6.32 -8.08
C ARG A 306 -5.24 -6.41 -6.68
N LEU A 307 -5.89 -7.51 -6.42
CA LEU A 307 -6.68 -7.76 -5.25
C LEU A 307 -6.14 -8.95 -4.47
N ARG A 308 -6.23 -8.88 -3.15
CA ARG A 308 -5.93 -9.99 -2.25
C ARG A 308 -7.13 -10.21 -1.32
N ARG A 309 -7.56 -11.45 -1.18
CA ARG A 309 -8.59 -11.85 -0.20
C ARG A 309 -8.11 -11.57 1.23
N LEU A 310 -8.98 -11.03 2.08
CA LEU A 310 -8.71 -10.76 3.49
C LEU A 310 -9.07 -11.95 4.38
#